data_050c581952a8a5de5f57ae9f02dde306
#
_entry.id   050c581952a8a5de5f57ae9f02dde306
#
_cell.length_a   1.000
_cell.length_b   1.000
_cell.length_c   1.000
_cell.angle_alpha   90.00
_cell.angle_beta   90.00
_cell.angle_gamma   90.00
#
_symmetry.space_group_name_H-M   'P 1'
#
loop_
_entity.id
_entity.type
_entity.pdbx_description
1 polymer ?
#
loop_
_entity_poly.entity_id
_entity_poly.type
_entity_poly.pdbx_seq_one_letter_code
_entity_poly.pdbx_strand_id
1 'polypeptide(L)'
;MKKILYCLTALFAVMLASCSNDDIEVSKTGSLTMNVNTQTVYDQFEATESVREILRNDGYYLHVMTFLYDKDGNLVTQKEENLKSYNTVQFDFGAVPDGEYTALTIETMMRENSTTKKIESPAWDFVDTEKLSTVKVKQDAIEVAFIYAIGASTNKIVVDGPSAYNVTPKGIGSLVEFYFKNYDKSNYIDVGFATDDIIDYYLFDPSLERSARFHTDLTKKGYTNIRCSIGIDGNNSIQQTRYILEDKIAYDFCFTKNQANSDKSTWTYYPSLHGNMTLEDGKPYYAGSSYVDDNSLSTYFGNLEGIKAWLKTLNGNGEFVPNVYMTWKANVSSVQSFMKGYTMTKGQAGKAVKQEDGSYGVQYLGKDKEAYINYFFETETSNLYETAIVYEKNAVSDLEFKNYVNKNYDYFFDDAENNTYYYKSKDDKMIVVLVLNPEYNLLSFIDKEFLDKQGVAKKDMPKYVKKMLLNTAR
;
A
#
# COMPACT_ATOMS: atom_id res chain seq x y z
N MET A 1 -1.91 5.48 46.94
CA MET A 1 -1.61 4.03 46.96
C MET A 1 -1.80 3.30 48.28
N LYS A 2 -2.22 3.92 49.38
CA LYS A 2 -2.46 3.21 50.64
C LYS A 2 -3.97 2.94 50.97
N LYS A 3 -4.89 3.49 50.17
CA LYS A 3 -6.36 3.33 50.39
C LYS A 3 -7.00 2.19 49.58
N ILE A 4 -6.35 1.68 48.57
CA ILE A 4 -6.88 0.56 47.75
C ILE A 4 -6.58 -0.80 48.40
N LEU A 5 -5.52 -0.89 49.17
CA LEU A 5 -5.13 -2.14 49.82
C LEU A 5 -6.09 -2.53 50.99
N TYR A 6 -6.80 -1.57 51.57
CA TYR A 6 -7.73 -1.84 52.68
C TYR A 6 -9.12 -2.33 52.23
N CYS A 7 -9.53 -2.08 50.97
CA CYS A 7 -10.79 -2.60 50.43
C CYS A 7 -10.70 -4.09 50.08
N LEU A 8 -9.55 -4.57 49.61
CA LEU A 8 -9.38 -5.99 49.26
C LEU A 8 -9.29 -6.91 50.52
N THR A 9 -8.73 -6.42 51.63
CA THR A 9 -8.66 -7.20 52.87
C THR A 9 -10.02 -7.22 53.65
N ALA A 10 -10.87 -6.22 53.47
CA ALA A 10 -12.18 -6.19 54.10
C ALA A 10 -13.20 -7.15 53.46
N LEU A 11 -13.09 -7.44 52.16
CA LEU A 11 -13.95 -8.39 51.45
C LEU A 11 -13.67 -9.85 51.87
N PHE A 12 -12.42 -10.18 52.23
CA PHE A 12 -12.07 -11.53 52.69
C PHE A 12 -12.49 -11.81 54.15
N ALA A 13 -12.69 -10.78 54.98
CA ALA A 13 -13.02 -10.94 56.39
C ALA A 13 -14.52 -11.12 56.67
N VAL A 14 -15.42 -10.78 55.71
CA VAL A 14 -16.85 -10.89 55.88
C VAL A 14 -17.38 -12.31 55.54
N MET A 15 -16.58 -13.14 54.87
CA MET A 15 -16.99 -14.50 54.51
C MET A 15 -16.72 -15.56 55.59
N LEU A 16 -16.22 -15.20 56.78
CA LEU A 16 -15.89 -16.16 57.84
C LEU A 16 -16.81 -16.11 59.07
N ALA A 17 -17.91 -15.37 59.02
CA ALA A 17 -18.80 -15.26 60.19
C ALA A 17 -20.28 -15.43 59.82
N SER A 18 -20.65 -16.58 59.25
CA SER A 18 -22.04 -17.02 59.22
C SER A 18 -22.07 -18.54 59.24
N CYS A 19 -22.04 -19.11 60.44
CA CYS A 19 -22.42 -20.50 60.69
C CYS A 19 -23.96 -20.60 60.74
N SER A 20 -24.55 -21.03 59.64
CA SER A 20 -25.83 -21.73 59.64
C SER A 20 -25.71 -22.89 58.66
N ASN A 21 -26.11 -24.08 59.11
CA ASN A 21 -26.12 -25.31 58.32
C ASN A 21 -27.11 -25.21 57.15
N ASP A 22 -26.67 -24.60 56.07
CA ASP A 22 -27.14 -24.88 54.73
C ASP A 22 -25.89 -25.29 53.92
N ASP A 23 -26.03 -26.34 53.15
CA ASP A 23 -24.96 -26.88 52.29
C ASP A 23 -24.35 -25.73 51.50
N ILE A 24 -23.24 -25.16 52.01
CA ILE A 24 -22.41 -24.25 51.21
C ILE A 24 -21.80 -25.17 50.14
N GLU A 25 -22.36 -25.17 48.94
CA GLU A 25 -21.64 -25.63 47.76
C GLU A 25 -20.37 -24.78 47.71
N VAL A 26 -19.30 -25.35 48.20
CA VAL A 26 -17.95 -24.79 47.98
C VAL A 26 -17.76 -24.81 46.47
N SER A 27 -17.93 -23.68 45.83
CA SER A 27 -17.68 -23.58 44.41
C SER A 27 -16.26 -24.06 44.17
N LYS A 28 -16.16 -25.20 43.50
CA LYS A 28 -14.84 -25.68 43.05
C LYS A 28 -14.24 -24.59 42.19
N THR A 29 -12.92 -24.40 42.36
CA THR A 29 -12.17 -23.46 41.54
C THR A 29 -11.16 -24.24 40.73
N GLY A 30 -11.15 -24.03 39.42
CA GLY A 30 -10.13 -24.53 38.54
C GLY A 30 -9.09 -23.42 38.23
N SER A 31 -7.91 -23.81 37.76
CA SER A 31 -6.98 -22.87 37.19
C SER A 31 -7.26 -22.74 35.69
N LEU A 32 -7.31 -21.50 35.18
CA LEU A 32 -7.55 -21.23 33.77
C LEU A 32 -6.32 -20.57 33.13
N THR A 33 -5.82 -21.19 32.07
CA THR A 33 -4.75 -20.65 31.22
C THR A 33 -5.24 -20.48 29.79
N MET A 34 -4.92 -19.35 29.17
CA MET A 34 -5.23 -19.10 27.76
C MET A 34 -3.97 -18.76 26.98
N ASN A 35 -3.71 -19.50 25.91
CA ASN A 35 -2.61 -19.24 24.98
C ASN A 35 -3.18 -18.53 23.75
N VAL A 36 -2.82 -17.27 23.57
CA VAL A 36 -3.28 -16.44 22.46
C VAL A 36 -2.21 -16.41 21.38
N ASN A 37 -2.54 -16.89 20.19
CA ASN A 37 -1.67 -16.79 19.01
C ASN A 37 -1.98 -15.48 18.27
N THR A 38 -1.03 -14.54 18.29
CA THR A 38 -1.20 -13.20 17.72
C THR A 38 -0.76 -13.06 16.26
N GLN A 39 -0.15 -14.09 15.69
CA GLN A 39 0.43 -13.98 14.35
C GLN A 39 -0.60 -13.88 13.23
N THR A 40 -1.80 -14.41 13.43
CA THR A 40 -2.79 -14.70 12.37
C THR A 40 -3.45 -13.46 11.80
N VAL A 41 -3.64 -12.40 12.59
CA VAL A 41 -4.39 -11.20 12.15
C VAL A 41 -3.69 -10.49 11.00
N TYR A 42 -2.40 -10.24 11.14
CA TYR A 42 -1.64 -9.52 10.11
C TYR A 42 -1.25 -10.41 8.93
N ASP A 43 -1.14 -11.73 9.15
CA ASP A 43 -0.96 -12.70 8.06
C ASP A 43 -2.17 -12.72 7.12
N GLN A 44 -3.38 -12.56 7.64
CA GLN A 44 -4.61 -12.47 6.84
C GLN A 44 -4.60 -11.26 5.89
N PHE A 45 -3.99 -10.17 6.31
CA PHE A 45 -3.87 -8.95 5.51
C PHE A 45 -2.61 -8.89 4.65
N GLU A 46 -1.80 -9.95 4.60
CA GLU A 46 -0.53 -9.98 3.86
C GLU A 46 0.45 -8.83 4.24
N ALA A 47 0.25 -8.26 5.41
CA ALA A 47 0.98 -7.07 5.90
C ALA A 47 2.12 -7.41 6.89
N THR A 48 2.48 -8.67 7.01
CA THR A 48 3.31 -9.21 8.11
C THR A 48 4.68 -8.57 8.20
N GLU A 49 5.38 -8.38 7.08
CA GLU A 49 6.76 -7.85 7.12
C GLU A 49 6.77 -6.37 7.54
N SER A 50 5.90 -5.56 6.94
CA SER A 50 5.79 -4.13 7.28
C SER A 50 5.43 -3.92 8.75
N VAL A 51 4.56 -4.77 9.30
CA VAL A 51 4.16 -4.68 10.70
C VAL A 51 5.29 -5.13 11.64
N ARG A 52 6.04 -6.16 11.28
CA ARG A 52 7.24 -6.58 12.05
C ARG A 52 8.29 -5.48 12.12
N GLU A 53 8.51 -4.75 11.03
CA GLU A 53 9.41 -3.59 11.02
C GLU A 53 8.93 -2.49 11.98
N ILE A 54 7.63 -2.21 11.99
CA ILE A 54 7.04 -1.20 12.88
C ILE A 54 7.18 -1.61 14.34
N LEU A 55 6.93 -2.87 14.68
CA LEU A 55 7.08 -3.38 16.05
C LEU A 55 8.52 -3.31 16.58
N ARG A 56 9.52 -3.35 15.69
CA ARG A 56 10.94 -3.14 16.06
C ARG A 56 11.24 -1.69 16.41
N ASN A 57 10.43 -0.75 15.96
CA ASN A 57 10.62 0.67 16.24
C ASN A 57 10.21 1.00 17.67
N ASP A 58 10.88 1.97 18.28
CA ASP A 58 10.54 2.46 19.60
C ASP A 58 9.12 3.08 19.59
N GLY A 59 8.39 2.78 20.63
CA GLY A 59 7.06 3.34 20.86
C GLY A 59 5.88 2.58 20.27
N TYR A 60 6.07 1.49 19.51
CA TYR A 60 4.97 0.65 19.04
C TYR A 60 4.92 -0.69 19.77
N TYR A 61 3.69 -1.17 20.02
CA TYR A 61 3.41 -2.42 20.73
C TYR A 61 2.20 -3.11 20.11
N LEU A 62 2.28 -4.42 19.96
CA LEU A 62 1.07 -5.23 19.76
C LEU A 62 0.42 -5.43 21.13
N HIS A 63 -0.75 -4.87 21.32
CA HIS A 63 -1.51 -4.95 22.56
C HIS A 63 -2.55 -6.06 22.45
N VAL A 64 -2.53 -6.96 23.42
CA VAL A 64 -3.46 -8.10 23.48
C VAL A 64 -4.23 -8.01 24.78
N MET A 65 -5.56 -8.03 24.70
CA MET A 65 -6.47 -8.03 25.83
C MET A 65 -7.36 -9.28 25.80
N THR A 66 -7.59 -9.91 26.93
CA THR A 66 -8.58 -10.97 27.06
C THR A 66 -9.49 -10.68 28.25
N PHE A 67 -10.79 -10.60 27.97
CA PHE A 67 -11.86 -10.42 28.93
C PHE A 67 -12.57 -11.74 29.15
N LEU A 68 -12.79 -12.13 30.40
CA LEU A 68 -13.53 -13.33 30.75
C LEU A 68 -14.89 -12.94 31.34
N TYR A 69 -15.94 -13.34 30.67
CA TYR A 69 -17.34 -13.07 31.07
C TYR A 69 -17.99 -14.34 31.57
N ASP A 70 -18.83 -14.21 32.63
CA ASP A 70 -19.65 -15.30 33.13
C ASP A 70 -20.80 -15.68 32.14
N LYS A 71 -21.59 -16.68 32.50
CA LYS A 71 -22.72 -17.15 31.68
C LYS A 71 -23.78 -16.05 31.46
N ASP A 72 -23.86 -15.06 32.33
CA ASP A 72 -24.82 -13.94 32.27
C ASP A 72 -24.21 -12.72 31.52
N GLY A 73 -22.98 -12.88 31.02
CA GLY A 73 -22.26 -11.87 30.26
C GLY A 73 -21.63 -10.77 31.09
N ASN A 74 -21.50 -10.93 32.41
CA ASN A 74 -20.82 -9.95 33.25
C ASN A 74 -19.32 -10.22 33.29
N LEU A 75 -18.49 -9.16 33.31
CA LEU A 75 -17.04 -9.27 33.39
C LEU A 75 -16.60 -9.88 34.71
N VAL A 76 -15.88 -10.98 34.66
CA VAL A 76 -15.27 -11.65 35.80
C VAL A 76 -13.86 -11.15 36.05
N THR A 77 -13.06 -11.13 35.02
CA THR A 77 -11.68 -10.68 35.08
C THR A 77 -11.13 -10.37 33.67
N GLN A 78 -10.03 -9.66 33.62
CA GLN A 78 -9.31 -9.36 32.36
C GLN A 78 -7.81 -9.47 32.53
N LYS A 79 -7.12 -9.73 31.43
CA LYS A 79 -5.65 -9.72 31.30
C LYS A 79 -5.27 -8.98 30.02
N GLU A 80 -4.15 -8.29 30.08
CA GLU A 80 -3.61 -7.57 28.94
C GLU A 80 -2.08 -7.61 28.92
N GLU A 81 -1.49 -7.54 27.75
CA GLU A 81 -0.05 -7.52 27.57
C GLU A 81 0.35 -6.72 26.32
N ASN A 82 1.53 -6.09 26.39
CA ASN A 82 2.13 -5.33 25.30
C ASN A 82 3.35 -6.07 24.78
N LEU A 83 3.31 -6.48 23.51
CA LEU A 83 4.33 -7.29 22.87
C LEU A 83 5.15 -6.44 21.88
N LYS A 84 6.43 -6.78 21.75
CA LYS A 84 7.37 -6.23 20.74
C LYS A 84 7.57 -7.17 19.54
N SER A 85 6.90 -8.30 19.54
CA SER A 85 6.94 -9.27 18.43
C SER A 85 5.68 -10.12 18.43
N TYR A 86 5.38 -10.75 17.28
CA TYR A 86 4.35 -11.77 17.22
C TYR A 86 4.80 -13.02 17.93
N ASN A 87 4.11 -13.36 18.99
CA ASN A 87 4.35 -14.55 19.79
C ASN A 87 3.03 -15.08 20.32
N THR A 88 3.04 -16.33 20.75
CA THR A 88 1.95 -16.81 21.60
C THR A 88 2.13 -16.18 22.97
N VAL A 89 1.13 -15.44 23.43
CA VAL A 89 1.06 -14.93 24.79
C VAL A 89 0.24 -15.87 25.65
N GLN A 90 0.72 -16.12 26.89
CA GLN A 90 0.01 -16.95 27.84
C GLN A 90 -0.57 -16.08 28.95
N PHE A 91 -1.89 -16.08 29.06
CA PHE A 91 -2.62 -15.47 30.17
C PHE A 91 -2.97 -16.52 31.21
N ASP A 92 -2.43 -16.38 32.41
CA ASP A 92 -2.81 -17.17 33.57
C ASP A 92 -3.85 -16.37 34.37
N PHE A 93 -5.09 -16.84 34.36
CA PHE A 93 -6.18 -16.24 35.15
C PHE A 93 -6.25 -16.72 36.60
N GLY A 94 -5.39 -17.67 36.96
CA GLY A 94 -5.36 -18.24 38.29
C GLY A 94 -6.61 -19.07 38.59
N ALA A 95 -7.07 -19.00 39.86
CA ALA A 95 -8.25 -19.71 40.31
C ALA A 95 -9.52 -19.00 39.83
N VAL A 96 -10.26 -19.68 38.97
CA VAL A 96 -11.58 -19.27 38.44
C VAL A 96 -12.60 -20.28 38.91
N PRO A 97 -13.82 -19.87 39.38
CA PRO A 97 -14.88 -20.82 39.72
C PRO A 97 -15.20 -21.76 38.57
N ASP A 98 -15.49 -23.04 38.88
CA ASP A 98 -15.98 -23.98 37.88
C ASP A 98 -17.26 -23.46 37.24
N GLY A 99 -17.37 -23.51 35.90
CA GLY A 99 -18.53 -22.98 35.21
C GLY A 99 -18.30 -22.71 33.73
N GLU A 100 -19.32 -22.15 33.10
CA GLU A 100 -19.28 -21.73 31.69
C GLU A 100 -18.97 -20.23 31.61
N TYR A 101 -18.05 -19.91 30.72
CA TYR A 101 -17.59 -18.55 30.48
C TYR A 101 -17.54 -18.24 28.97
N THR A 102 -17.47 -16.96 28.66
CA THR A 102 -17.15 -16.49 27.34
C THR A 102 -15.87 -15.63 27.43
N ALA A 103 -14.84 -16.01 26.70
CA ALA A 103 -13.64 -15.21 26.57
C ALA A 103 -13.69 -14.37 25.30
N LEU A 104 -13.61 -13.06 25.43
CA LEU A 104 -13.39 -12.13 24.32
C LEU A 104 -11.92 -11.73 24.33
N THR A 105 -11.20 -12.10 23.28
CA THR A 105 -9.81 -11.69 23.06
C THR A 105 -9.76 -10.67 21.94
N ILE A 106 -9.06 -9.55 22.16
CA ILE A 106 -8.88 -8.48 21.20
C ILE A 106 -7.37 -8.20 21.08
N GLU A 107 -6.91 -7.99 19.86
CA GLU A 107 -5.56 -7.52 19.59
C GLU A 107 -5.56 -6.34 18.63
N THR A 108 -4.69 -5.38 18.85
CA THR A 108 -4.46 -4.23 17.96
C THR A 108 -3.09 -3.61 18.25
N MET A 109 -2.59 -2.80 17.32
CA MET A 109 -1.38 -2.03 17.58
C MET A 109 -1.69 -0.82 18.47
N MET A 110 -0.81 -0.56 19.44
CA MET A 110 -0.82 0.65 20.26
C MET A 110 0.52 1.38 20.16
N ARG A 111 0.51 2.64 20.54
CA ARG A 111 1.70 3.49 20.52
C ARG A 111 1.93 4.15 21.86
N GLU A 112 3.19 4.24 22.27
CA GLU A 112 3.58 5.06 23.41
C GLU A 112 3.42 6.55 23.06
N ASN A 113 2.61 7.26 23.82
CA ASN A 113 2.50 8.70 23.74
C ASN A 113 3.81 9.35 24.22
N SER A 114 4.45 10.12 23.34
CA SER A 114 5.76 10.72 23.60
C SER A 114 5.78 11.66 24.82
N THR A 115 4.64 12.26 25.15
CA THR A 115 4.50 13.22 26.26
C THR A 115 4.09 12.53 27.56
N THR A 116 3.06 11.70 27.53
CA THR A 116 2.47 11.09 28.74
C THR A 116 3.16 9.78 29.12
N LYS A 117 3.94 9.18 28.20
CA LYS A 117 4.55 7.85 28.34
C LYS A 117 3.55 6.72 28.57
N LYS A 118 2.28 6.95 28.26
CA LYS A 118 1.24 5.92 28.28
C LYS A 118 1.19 5.20 26.93
N ILE A 119 0.94 3.90 26.99
CA ILE A 119 0.62 3.10 25.80
C ILE A 119 -0.85 3.23 25.55
N GLU A 120 -1.23 3.76 24.39
CA GLU A 120 -2.61 4.06 24.02
C GLU A 120 -2.81 3.83 22.52
N SER A 121 -4.03 3.56 22.10
CA SER A 121 -4.37 3.50 20.70
C SER A 121 -4.64 4.92 20.18
N PRO A 122 -3.97 5.38 19.14
CA PRO A 122 -4.32 6.64 18.49
C PRO A 122 -5.54 6.53 17.57
N ALA A 123 -6.09 5.33 17.40
CA ALA A 123 -7.19 5.05 16.48
C ALA A 123 -8.45 4.53 17.17
N TRP A 124 -8.31 3.86 18.30
CA TRP A 124 -9.40 3.15 18.95
C TRP A 124 -9.54 3.44 20.44
N ASP A 125 -10.79 3.58 20.90
CA ASP A 125 -11.16 3.62 22.29
C ASP A 125 -12.07 2.41 22.62
N PHE A 126 -11.59 1.51 23.48
CA PHE A 126 -12.33 0.32 23.91
C PHE A 126 -13.10 0.65 25.20
N VAL A 127 -14.41 0.60 25.14
CA VAL A 127 -15.29 1.06 26.24
C VAL A 127 -16.41 0.07 26.58
N ASP A 128 -17.04 0.32 27.70
CA ASP A 128 -18.21 -0.43 28.21
C ASP A 128 -17.92 -1.94 28.36
N THR A 129 -16.74 -2.26 28.89
CA THR A 129 -16.23 -3.62 29.01
C THR A 129 -16.86 -4.46 30.12
N GLU A 130 -17.72 -3.87 30.95
CA GLU A 130 -18.35 -4.53 32.10
C GLU A 130 -19.31 -5.66 31.70
N LYS A 131 -19.88 -5.59 30.50
CA LYS A 131 -20.79 -6.61 29.96
C LYS A 131 -20.43 -6.95 28.52
N LEU A 132 -20.43 -8.24 28.20
CA LEU A 132 -20.16 -8.73 26.85
C LEU A 132 -21.05 -8.10 25.77
N SER A 133 -22.35 -7.87 26.10
CA SER A 133 -23.30 -7.26 25.17
C SER A 133 -23.09 -5.76 24.94
N THR A 134 -22.26 -5.11 25.74
CA THR A 134 -22.01 -3.66 25.63
C THR A 134 -20.57 -3.32 25.25
N VAL A 135 -19.66 -4.31 25.25
CA VAL A 135 -18.25 -4.09 24.83
C VAL A 135 -18.21 -3.56 23.42
N LYS A 136 -17.59 -2.41 23.27
CA LYS A 136 -17.49 -1.75 21.98
C LYS A 136 -16.17 -1.05 21.78
N VAL A 137 -15.83 -0.85 20.51
CA VAL A 137 -14.74 0.01 20.09
C VAL A 137 -15.31 1.22 19.38
N LYS A 138 -14.82 2.41 19.77
CA LYS A 138 -15.07 3.68 19.09
C LYS A 138 -13.88 4.07 18.26
N GLN A 139 -14.14 4.72 17.15
CA GLN A 139 -13.09 5.25 16.30
C GLN A 139 -12.72 6.67 16.73
N ASP A 140 -11.49 6.86 17.21
CA ASP A 140 -10.98 8.16 17.65
C ASP A 140 -10.42 9.00 16.51
N ALA A 141 -9.94 8.37 15.43
CA ALA A 141 -9.35 9.05 14.28
C ALA A 141 -10.13 8.73 13.01
N ILE A 142 -10.33 9.75 12.17
CA ILE A 142 -10.98 9.58 10.85
C ILE A 142 -10.13 8.72 9.91
N GLU A 143 -8.80 8.81 10.02
CA GLU A 143 -7.86 8.05 9.22
C GLU A 143 -7.23 6.95 10.05
N VAL A 144 -7.53 5.70 9.74
CA VAL A 144 -6.97 4.55 10.43
C VAL A 144 -5.91 3.89 9.56
N ALA A 145 -4.65 3.99 9.98
CA ALA A 145 -3.57 3.29 9.34
C ALA A 145 -3.73 1.76 9.52
N PHE A 146 -3.34 0.99 8.51
CA PHE A 146 -3.45 -0.48 8.53
C PHE A 146 -2.78 -1.14 9.74
N ILE A 147 -1.77 -0.49 10.32
CA ILE A 147 -1.08 -0.98 11.52
C ILE A 147 -2.00 -1.08 12.74
N TYR A 148 -3.12 -0.38 12.75
CA TYR A 148 -4.11 -0.42 13.84
C TYR A 148 -5.26 -1.40 13.56
N ALA A 149 -5.07 -2.33 12.63
CA ALA A 149 -6.03 -3.39 12.37
C ALA A 149 -6.39 -4.13 13.67
N ILE A 150 -7.67 -4.45 13.82
CA ILE A 150 -8.20 -5.12 15.01
C ILE A 150 -8.37 -6.61 14.69
N GLY A 151 -7.86 -7.45 15.57
CA GLY A 151 -8.20 -8.86 15.63
C GLY A 151 -9.07 -9.16 16.83
N ALA A 152 -10.05 -10.01 16.66
CA ALA A 152 -10.88 -10.46 17.77
C ALA A 152 -11.28 -11.92 17.65
N SER A 153 -11.53 -12.56 18.80
CA SER A 153 -12.16 -13.87 18.88
C SER A 153 -13.05 -13.95 20.12
N THR A 154 -14.16 -14.66 19.98
CA THR A 154 -15.05 -14.96 21.09
C THR A 154 -15.16 -16.47 21.24
N ASN A 155 -14.74 -16.97 22.38
CA ASN A 155 -14.63 -18.38 22.64
C ASN A 155 -15.46 -18.81 23.86
N LYS A 156 -16.22 -19.90 23.74
CA LYS A 156 -16.87 -20.55 24.87
C LYS A 156 -15.80 -21.33 25.64
N ILE A 157 -15.77 -21.11 26.95
CA ILE A 157 -14.83 -21.70 27.91
C ILE A 157 -15.60 -22.44 28.96
N VAL A 158 -15.17 -23.65 29.26
CA VAL A 158 -15.69 -24.44 30.41
C VAL A 158 -14.54 -24.69 31.37
N VAL A 159 -14.69 -24.22 32.59
CA VAL A 159 -13.74 -24.48 33.66
C VAL A 159 -14.30 -25.57 34.55
N ASP A 160 -13.64 -26.73 34.56
CA ASP A 160 -13.91 -27.89 35.41
C ASP A 160 -12.57 -28.45 35.87
N GLY A 161 -11.98 -27.81 36.88
CA GLY A 161 -10.60 -28.03 37.30
C GLY A 161 -9.57 -27.30 36.41
N PRO A 162 -8.29 -27.74 36.40
CA PRO A 162 -7.24 -27.11 35.57
C PRO A 162 -7.57 -27.16 34.07
N SER A 163 -7.73 -26.01 33.45
CA SER A 163 -8.17 -25.86 32.07
C SER A 163 -7.20 -24.98 31.27
N ALA A 164 -6.93 -25.37 30.01
CA ALA A 164 -6.09 -24.62 29.11
C ALA A 164 -6.76 -24.51 27.72
N TYR A 165 -6.78 -23.29 27.16
CA TYR A 165 -7.38 -23.00 25.86
C TYR A 165 -6.41 -22.30 24.92
N ASN A 166 -6.43 -22.68 23.65
CA ASN A 166 -5.73 -21.98 22.60
C ASN A 166 -6.72 -21.06 21.88
N VAL A 167 -6.36 -19.79 21.74
CA VAL A 167 -7.18 -18.76 21.15
C VAL A 167 -6.42 -18.13 20.00
N THR A 168 -7.10 -17.92 18.89
CA THR A 168 -6.55 -17.30 17.71
C THR A 168 -7.50 -16.19 17.25
N PRO A 169 -7.20 -14.93 17.58
CA PRO A 169 -7.96 -13.79 17.06
C PRO A 169 -7.92 -13.78 15.53
N LYS A 170 -9.00 -13.33 14.92
CA LYS A 170 -9.11 -13.13 13.48
C LYS A 170 -9.34 -11.66 13.21
N GLY A 171 -8.78 -11.17 12.10
CA GLY A 171 -8.98 -9.79 11.67
C GLY A 171 -10.48 -9.49 11.49
N ILE A 172 -10.94 -8.40 12.11
CA ILE A 172 -12.24 -7.80 11.84
C ILE A 172 -12.01 -6.56 10.99
N GLY A 173 -12.94 -6.25 10.08
CA GLY A 173 -12.72 -5.21 9.08
C GLY A 173 -11.83 -5.67 7.94
N SER A 174 -11.39 -4.74 7.13
CA SER A 174 -10.70 -4.97 5.88
C SER A 174 -9.54 -4.03 5.68
N LEU A 175 -8.55 -4.49 4.92
CA LEU A 175 -7.44 -3.67 4.48
C LEU A 175 -7.71 -3.22 3.05
N VAL A 176 -7.61 -1.92 2.77
CA VAL A 176 -7.71 -1.41 1.40
C VAL A 176 -6.40 -0.75 1.00
N GLU A 177 -5.82 -1.26 -0.07
CA GLU A 177 -4.60 -0.74 -0.66
C GLU A 177 -4.95 0.09 -1.89
N PHE A 178 -4.50 1.35 -1.88
CA PHE A 178 -4.81 2.35 -2.90
C PHE A 178 -3.63 2.58 -3.83
N TYR A 179 -3.91 2.56 -5.13
CA TYR A 179 -2.97 2.85 -6.20
C TYR A 179 -3.42 4.10 -6.95
N PHE A 180 -2.60 5.15 -6.89
CA PHE A 180 -2.81 6.38 -7.64
C PHE A 180 -1.80 6.47 -8.76
N LYS A 181 -2.26 6.63 -10.01
CA LYS A 181 -1.44 6.63 -11.20
C LYS A 181 -1.70 7.86 -12.06
N ASN A 182 -0.67 8.28 -12.77
CA ASN A 182 -0.78 9.24 -13.85
C ASN A 182 -1.24 10.65 -13.44
N TYR A 183 -1.11 11.01 -12.18
CA TYR A 183 -1.43 12.33 -11.68
C TYR A 183 -0.21 13.24 -11.79
N ASP A 184 -0.41 14.47 -12.28
CA ASP A 184 0.64 15.48 -12.43
C ASP A 184 0.95 16.17 -11.09
N LYS A 185 2.19 16.63 -10.91
CA LYS A 185 2.64 17.43 -9.76
C LYS A 185 1.83 18.73 -9.55
N SER A 186 1.24 19.29 -10.60
CA SER A 186 0.38 20.47 -10.54
C SER A 186 -1.02 20.17 -10.04
N ASN A 187 -1.41 18.90 -9.98
CA ASN A 187 -2.74 18.44 -9.61
C ASN A 187 -2.70 17.90 -8.19
N TYR A 188 -3.29 18.61 -7.25
CA TYR A 188 -3.57 18.07 -5.92
C TYR A 188 -4.81 17.21 -6.01
N ILE A 189 -4.67 15.99 -5.55
CA ILE A 189 -5.76 15.05 -5.56
C ILE A 189 -5.99 14.61 -4.15
N ASP A 190 -7.10 15.05 -3.61
CA ASP A 190 -7.72 14.42 -2.48
C ASP A 190 -8.62 13.32 -3.03
N VAL A 191 -8.22 12.07 -2.86
CA VAL A 191 -9.12 10.97 -3.11
C VAL A 191 -9.89 10.71 -1.83
N GLY A 192 -11.18 10.98 -1.86
CA GLY A 192 -12.09 10.70 -0.76
C GLY A 192 -12.79 9.37 -0.97
N PHE A 193 -12.85 8.54 0.06
CA PHE A 193 -13.93 7.60 0.24
C PHE A 193 -15.03 8.34 0.99
N ALA A 194 -16.18 8.47 0.37
CA ALA A 194 -17.37 8.83 1.08
C ALA A 194 -17.97 7.53 1.63
N THR A 195 -18.02 7.39 2.93
CA THR A 195 -18.98 6.49 3.53
C THR A 195 -20.23 7.33 3.81
N ASP A 196 -21.39 6.90 3.36
CA ASP A 196 -22.64 7.59 3.66
C ASP A 196 -22.92 7.60 5.16
N ASP A 197 -22.34 6.66 5.90
CA ASP A 197 -22.52 6.43 7.30
C ASP A 197 -21.19 6.44 8.05
N ILE A 198 -21.02 7.35 9.00
CA ILE A 198 -19.88 7.36 9.92
C ILE A 198 -20.17 6.38 11.05
N ILE A 199 -19.29 5.40 11.25
CA ILE A 199 -19.37 4.51 12.39
C ILE A 199 -19.11 5.31 13.67
N ASP A 200 -20.05 5.26 14.59
CA ASP A 200 -19.87 5.74 15.96
C ASP A 200 -19.14 4.69 16.81
N TYR A 201 -19.56 3.43 16.68
CA TYR A 201 -18.89 2.32 17.35
C TYR A 201 -19.22 0.96 16.73
N TYR A 202 -18.38 -0.04 17.03
CA TYR A 202 -18.59 -1.45 16.72
C TYR A 202 -18.74 -2.25 18.02
N LEU A 203 -19.79 -3.09 18.11
CA LEU A 203 -20.06 -3.99 19.23
C LEU A 203 -19.38 -5.35 19.03
N PHE A 204 -18.75 -5.86 20.08
CA PHE A 204 -18.19 -7.22 20.10
C PHE A 204 -19.18 -8.32 20.50
N ASP A 205 -20.49 -8.01 20.65
CA ASP A 205 -21.51 -8.97 21.03
C ASP A 205 -21.59 -10.12 20.00
N PRO A 206 -21.23 -11.36 20.38
CA PRO A 206 -21.25 -12.51 19.48
C PRO A 206 -22.67 -13.01 19.16
N SER A 207 -23.67 -12.58 19.86
CA SER A 207 -25.07 -12.94 19.59
C SER A 207 -25.66 -12.16 18.41
N LEU A 208 -25.04 -11.05 18.03
CA LEU A 208 -25.47 -10.21 16.94
C LEU A 208 -24.81 -10.65 15.60
N GLU A 209 -25.60 -10.60 14.54
CA GLU A 209 -25.06 -10.68 13.19
C GLU A 209 -24.09 -9.50 12.95
N ARG A 210 -23.07 -9.71 12.08
CA ARG A 210 -22.02 -8.73 11.86
C ARG A 210 -22.55 -7.33 11.54
N SER A 211 -23.54 -7.24 10.63
CA SER A 211 -24.13 -5.95 10.24
C SER A 211 -24.83 -5.22 11.38
N ALA A 212 -25.36 -5.94 12.38
CA ALA A 212 -26.00 -5.37 13.56
C ALA A 212 -25.00 -4.89 14.62
N ARG A 213 -23.71 -5.19 14.47
CA ARG A 213 -22.64 -4.72 15.38
C ARG A 213 -22.16 -3.31 15.06
N PHE A 214 -22.46 -2.78 13.85
CA PHE A 214 -22.11 -1.44 13.48
C PHE A 214 -23.19 -0.44 13.87
N HIS A 215 -22.81 0.59 14.58
CA HIS A 215 -23.68 1.69 14.93
C HIS A 215 -23.18 2.97 14.29
N THR A 216 -24.01 3.55 13.43
CA THR A 216 -23.72 4.76 12.69
C THR A 216 -24.28 5.98 13.39
N ASP A 217 -23.56 7.09 13.39
CA ASP A 217 -24.07 8.37 13.84
C ASP A 217 -24.74 9.11 12.67
N LEU A 218 -26.04 8.88 12.51
CA LEU A 218 -26.86 9.49 11.48
C LEU A 218 -26.91 11.03 11.56
N THR A 219 -26.44 11.63 12.65
CA THR A 219 -26.36 13.09 12.82
C THR A 219 -25.08 13.66 12.20
N LYS A 220 -24.05 12.85 12.05
CA LYS A 220 -22.79 13.19 11.43
C LYS A 220 -22.85 12.90 9.95
N LYS A 221 -23.52 13.73 9.18
CA LYS A 221 -23.37 13.73 7.72
C LYS A 221 -21.98 14.30 7.40
N GLY A 222 -21.06 13.45 7.12
CA GLY A 222 -19.71 13.82 6.74
C GLY A 222 -19.07 12.69 5.97
N TYR A 223 -18.36 13.04 4.94
CA TYR A 223 -17.48 12.11 4.28
C TYR A 223 -16.42 11.69 5.29
N THR A 224 -16.33 10.40 5.61
CA THR A 224 -15.10 9.87 6.16
C THR A 224 -14.09 9.94 5.00
N ASN A 225 -13.50 11.11 4.84
CA ASN A 225 -12.49 11.30 3.83
C ASN A 225 -11.27 10.52 4.27
N ILE A 226 -11.04 9.39 3.66
CA ILE A 226 -9.69 8.88 3.61
C ILE A 226 -8.94 9.87 2.69
N ARG A 227 -8.46 10.95 3.29
CA ARG A 227 -7.62 11.90 2.59
C ARG A 227 -6.30 11.24 2.32
N CYS A 228 -6.13 10.83 1.11
CA CYS A 228 -4.82 10.60 0.57
C CYS A 228 -4.36 11.92 -0.04
N SER A 229 -3.83 12.82 0.80
CA SER A 229 -3.06 13.94 0.29
C SER A 229 -1.88 13.35 -0.46
N ILE A 230 -1.94 13.37 -1.75
CA ILE A 230 -0.82 13.00 -2.59
C ILE A 230 0.17 14.14 -2.50
N GLY A 231 0.98 14.14 -1.45
CA GLY A 231 2.16 14.97 -1.34
C GLY A 231 3.13 14.55 -2.44
N ILE A 232 3.38 15.44 -3.35
CA ILE A 232 4.02 15.10 -4.61
C ILE A 232 5.51 15.31 -4.47
N ASP A 233 6.23 14.25 -4.25
CA ASP A 233 7.69 14.22 -4.37
C ASP A 233 8.18 13.74 -5.74
N GLY A 234 7.34 13.88 -6.78
CA GLY A 234 7.72 13.60 -8.17
C GLY A 234 7.42 12.21 -8.69
N ASN A 235 6.93 11.31 -7.86
CA ASN A 235 6.48 10.00 -8.31
C ASN A 235 5.02 10.05 -8.74
N ASN A 236 4.74 9.77 -10.02
CA ASN A 236 3.39 9.68 -10.58
C ASN A 236 2.61 8.45 -10.08
N SER A 237 3.05 7.84 -8.99
CA SER A 237 2.56 6.57 -8.51
C SER A 237 2.65 6.54 -6.99
N ILE A 238 1.51 6.64 -6.33
CA ILE A 238 1.42 6.55 -4.88
C ILE A 238 0.64 5.32 -4.52
N GLN A 239 1.15 4.60 -3.53
CA GLN A 239 0.50 3.47 -2.91
C GLN A 239 0.25 3.83 -1.45
N GLN A 240 -0.96 3.68 -0.99
CA GLN A 240 -1.33 3.87 0.41
C GLN A 240 -2.22 2.73 0.87
N THR A 241 -2.12 2.43 2.14
CA THR A 241 -2.92 1.37 2.75
C THR A 241 -3.73 1.93 3.90
N ARG A 242 -5.01 1.58 3.98
CA ARG A 242 -5.92 1.97 5.05
C ARG A 242 -6.65 0.76 5.59
N TYR A 243 -6.91 0.78 6.88
CA TYR A 243 -7.76 -0.17 7.53
C TYR A 243 -9.18 0.40 7.65
N ILE A 244 -10.17 -0.42 7.32
CA ILE A 244 -11.60 -0.05 7.32
C ILE A 244 -12.35 -1.07 8.13
N LEU A 245 -13.03 -0.62 9.17
CA LEU A 245 -13.81 -1.48 10.07
C LEU A 245 -15.18 -1.82 9.48
N GLU A 246 -15.76 -0.95 8.68
CA GLU A 246 -17.08 -1.09 8.08
C GLU A 246 -17.21 -2.33 7.19
N ASP A 247 -18.42 -2.90 7.13
CA ASP A 247 -18.76 -4.00 6.22
C ASP A 247 -19.25 -3.52 4.85
N LYS A 248 -19.64 -2.27 4.76
CA LYS A 248 -20.09 -1.63 3.52
C LYS A 248 -19.47 -0.27 3.37
N ILE A 249 -18.93 0.00 2.22
CA ILE A 249 -18.46 1.32 1.86
C ILE A 249 -19.14 1.78 0.57
N ALA A 250 -19.61 3.02 0.56
CA ALA A 250 -19.83 3.77 -0.65
C ALA A 250 -18.53 4.50 -0.96
N TYR A 251 -18.08 4.48 -2.20
CA TYR A 251 -16.85 5.19 -2.58
C TYR A 251 -17.13 6.21 -3.68
N ASP A 252 -16.61 7.40 -3.46
CA ASP A 252 -16.55 8.49 -4.42
C ASP A 252 -15.10 8.88 -4.62
N PHE A 253 -14.60 8.79 -5.83
CA PHE A 253 -13.30 9.38 -6.12
C PHE A 253 -13.51 10.84 -6.47
N CYS A 254 -12.94 11.74 -5.69
CA CYS A 254 -12.94 13.16 -5.98
C CYS A 254 -11.52 13.66 -6.21
N PHE A 255 -11.42 14.69 -7.01
CA PHE A 255 -10.15 15.25 -7.37
C PHE A 255 -10.24 16.78 -7.39
N THR A 256 -9.19 17.46 -6.96
CA THR A 256 -9.11 18.91 -7.03
C THR A 256 -7.78 19.34 -7.63
N LYS A 257 -7.81 20.36 -8.49
CA LYS A 257 -6.61 20.98 -9.05
C LYS A 257 -6.01 22.04 -8.13
N ASN A 258 -6.65 22.42 -7.03
CA ASN A 258 -6.30 23.62 -6.28
C ASN A 258 -5.75 23.30 -4.88
N GLN A 259 -4.44 23.43 -4.71
CA GLN A 259 -3.69 23.17 -3.50
C GLN A 259 -4.12 23.97 -2.27
N ALA A 260 -4.47 25.23 -2.51
CA ALA A 260 -4.63 26.20 -1.45
C ALA A 260 -6.02 26.16 -0.80
N ASN A 261 -6.94 25.37 -1.35
CA ASN A 261 -8.33 25.46 -0.95
C ASN A 261 -8.82 24.16 -0.31
N SER A 262 -8.91 24.15 1.01
CA SER A 262 -9.62 23.12 1.78
C SER A 262 -11.14 23.17 1.55
N ASP A 263 -11.63 24.09 0.75
CA ASP A 263 -13.04 24.22 0.41
C ASP A 263 -13.47 23.10 -0.54
N LYS A 264 -14.22 22.15 0.01
CA LYS A 264 -14.77 21.00 -0.70
C LYS A 264 -15.68 21.38 -1.87
N SER A 265 -16.19 22.62 -1.92
CA SER A 265 -17.03 23.12 -3.02
C SER A 265 -16.24 23.26 -4.34
N THR A 266 -14.91 23.27 -4.28
CA THR A 266 -14.03 23.35 -5.46
C THR A 266 -13.61 21.99 -5.98
N TRP A 267 -14.02 20.89 -5.33
CA TRP A 267 -13.68 19.54 -5.75
C TRP A 267 -14.51 19.11 -6.96
N THR A 268 -13.86 18.51 -7.93
CA THR A 268 -14.54 17.92 -9.07
C THR A 268 -14.86 16.46 -8.72
N TYR A 269 -16.14 16.14 -8.68
CA TYR A 269 -16.63 14.79 -8.49
C TYR A 269 -16.81 14.11 -9.83
N TYR A 270 -16.40 12.85 -9.93
CA TYR A 270 -16.61 12.02 -11.10
C TYR A 270 -17.73 11.02 -10.83
N PRO A 271 -18.99 11.28 -11.27
CA PRO A 271 -20.17 10.46 -10.96
C PRO A 271 -20.06 9.00 -11.42
N SER A 272 -19.23 8.72 -12.44
CA SER A 272 -18.97 7.37 -12.93
C SER A 272 -18.21 6.48 -11.93
N LEU A 273 -17.78 7.03 -10.81
CA LEU A 273 -16.96 6.38 -9.81
C LEU A 273 -17.70 6.06 -8.52
N HIS A 274 -19.01 6.32 -8.48
CA HIS A 274 -19.83 5.90 -7.37
C HIS A 274 -19.98 4.38 -7.38
N GLY A 275 -19.74 3.77 -6.22
CA GLY A 275 -19.94 2.35 -6.05
C GLY A 275 -20.21 2.00 -4.59
N ASN A 276 -20.90 0.90 -4.39
CA ASN A 276 -21.06 0.27 -3.10
C ASN A 276 -20.29 -1.04 -3.11
N MET A 277 -19.54 -1.31 -2.05
CA MET A 277 -18.85 -2.57 -1.88
C MET A 277 -19.12 -3.14 -0.49
N THR A 278 -19.35 -4.45 -0.45
CA THR A 278 -19.37 -5.21 0.81
C THR A 278 -17.97 -5.74 1.07
N LEU A 279 -17.45 -5.42 2.25
CA LEU A 279 -16.14 -5.87 2.72
C LEU A 279 -16.31 -7.07 3.64
N GLU A 280 -15.39 -8.00 3.57
CA GLU A 280 -15.36 -9.19 4.42
C GLU A 280 -14.23 -9.09 5.43
N ASP A 281 -14.50 -9.51 6.67
CA ASP A 281 -13.52 -9.52 7.75
C ASP A 281 -12.23 -10.26 7.39
N GLY A 282 -11.12 -9.64 7.69
CA GLY A 282 -9.79 -10.22 7.47
C GLY A 282 -9.35 -10.29 6.01
N LYS A 283 -10.05 -9.65 5.07
CA LYS A 283 -9.69 -9.67 3.66
C LYS A 283 -9.03 -8.37 3.19
N PRO A 284 -7.98 -8.46 2.37
CA PRO A 284 -7.44 -7.31 1.65
C PRO A 284 -8.27 -7.01 0.40
N TYR A 285 -8.42 -5.71 0.12
CA TYR A 285 -9.02 -5.16 -1.10
C TYR A 285 -8.07 -4.17 -1.74
N TYR A 286 -8.27 -3.93 -3.03
CA TYR A 286 -7.38 -3.10 -3.84
C TYR A 286 -8.21 -2.09 -4.61
N ALA A 287 -7.86 -0.83 -4.48
CA ALA A 287 -8.51 0.28 -5.16
C ALA A 287 -7.51 1.03 -6.03
N GLY A 288 -7.91 1.38 -7.21
CA GLY A 288 -7.07 2.11 -8.15
C GLY A 288 -7.77 3.30 -8.77
N SER A 289 -7.05 4.41 -8.89
CA SER A 289 -7.49 5.59 -9.63
C SER A 289 -6.34 6.13 -10.46
N SER A 290 -6.61 6.39 -11.73
CA SER A 290 -5.65 6.94 -12.68
C SER A 290 -6.24 8.11 -13.43
N TYR A 291 -5.54 9.22 -13.44
CA TYR A 291 -5.90 10.36 -14.26
C TYR A 291 -5.82 9.99 -15.75
N VAL A 292 -6.85 10.32 -16.50
CA VAL A 292 -6.89 10.20 -17.96
C VAL A 292 -6.90 11.60 -18.58
N ASP A 293 -7.86 12.44 -18.21
CA ASP A 293 -7.97 13.84 -18.59
C ASP A 293 -8.82 14.61 -17.57
N ASP A 294 -9.05 15.91 -17.82
CA ASP A 294 -9.80 16.80 -16.92
C ASP A 294 -11.27 16.39 -16.70
N ASN A 295 -11.76 15.43 -17.44
CA ASN A 295 -13.15 15.00 -17.38
C ASN A 295 -13.30 13.50 -17.07
N SER A 296 -12.20 12.77 -17.00
CA SER A 296 -12.25 11.32 -16.84
C SER A 296 -11.13 10.74 -16.00
N LEU A 297 -11.46 9.72 -15.23
CA LEU A 297 -10.54 8.85 -14.51
C LEU A 297 -10.74 7.40 -14.97
N SER A 298 -9.66 6.64 -14.99
CA SER A 298 -9.74 5.18 -15.01
C SER A 298 -9.69 4.66 -13.59
N THR A 299 -10.57 3.75 -13.21
CA THR A 299 -10.64 3.25 -11.83
C THR A 299 -10.84 1.76 -11.78
N TYR A 300 -10.43 1.21 -10.66
CA TYR A 300 -10.64 -0.18 -10.30
C TYR A 300 -10.93 -0.31 -8.80
N PHE A 301 -11.81 -1.24 -8.44
CA PHE A 301 -11.93 -1.70 -7.07
C PHE A 301 -12.20 -3.22 -7.07
N GLY A 302 -11.46 -3.97 -6.22
CA GLY A 302 -11.63 -5.42 -6.16
C GLY A 302 -10.46 -6.17 -5.53
N ASN A 303 -10.13 -7.31 -6.10
CA ASN A 303 -9.09 -8.22 -5.61
C ASN A 303 -7.69 -7.96 -6.21
N LEU A 304 -6.67 -8.66 -5.69
CA LEU A 304 -5.28 -8.54 -6.12
C LEU A 304 -5.08 -8.79 -7.61
N GLU A 305 -5.70 -9.82 -8.16
CA GLU A 305 -5.52 -10.16 -9.58
C GLU A 305 -6.13 -9.11 -10.51
N GLY A 306 -7.29 -8.57 -10.13
CA GLY A 306 -7.92 -7.50 -10.89
C GLY A 306 -7.14 -6.20 -10.86
N ILE A 307 -6.57 -5.78 -9.69
CA ILE A 307 -5.75 -4.57 -9.64
C ILE A 307 -4.46 -4.74 -10.45
N LYS A 308 -3.84 -5.92 -10.43
CA LYS A 308 -2.68 -6.21 -11.28
C LYS A 308 -3.02 -6.11 -12.76
N ALA A 309 -4.18 -6.65 -13.17
CA ALA A 309 -4.65 -6.54 -14.55
C ALA A 309 -4.93 -5.09 -14.94
N TRP A 310 -5.63 -4.34 -14.07
CA TRP A 310 -5.90 -2.92 -14.29
C TRP A 310 -4.62 -2.09 -14.37
N LEU A 311 -3.65 -2.31 -13.47
CA LEU A 311 -2.34 -1.63 -13.51
C LEU A 311 -1.59 -1.93 -14.80
N LYS A 312 -1.72 -3.12 -15.38
CA LYS A 312 -1.14 -3.45 -16.69
C LYS A 312 -1.78 -2.61 -17.79
N THR A 313 -3.09 -2.39 -17.75
CA THR A 313 -3.75 -1.55 -18.75
C THR A 313 -3.30 -0.10 -18.70
N LEU A 314 -3.01 0.42 -17.49
CA LEU A 314 -2.53 1.80 -17.31
C LEU A 314 -1.06 1.98 -17.68
N ASN A 315 -0.26 0.99 -17.35
CA ASN A 315 1.19 1.06 -17.62
C ASN A 315 1.52 0.90 -19.11
N GLY A 316 0.49 0.86 -19.99
CA GLY A 316 0.67 0.39 -21.34
C GLY A 316 1.75 -0.68 -21.26
N ASN A 317 1.56 -1.89 -21.57
CA ASN A 317 2.41 -3.05 -21.16
C ASN A 317 3.94 -2.89 -21.33
N GLY A 318 4.47 -1.69 -21.62
CA GLY A 318 5.83 -1.47 -22.09
C GLY A 318 6.08 -2.16 -23.44
N GLU A 319 5.04 -2.78 -23.99
CA GLU A 319 5.06 -3.46 -25.29
C GLU A 319 5.27 -2.49 -26.46
N PHE A 320 5.18 -1.17 -26.16
CA PHE A 320 5.54 -0.17 -27.14
C PHE A 320 7.06 -0.05 -27.36
N VAL A 321 7.89 -0.55 -26.43
CA VAL A 321 9.35 -0.59 -26.62
C VAL A 321 9.69 -1.91 -27.28
N PRO A 322 10.06 -1.89 -28.58
CA PRO A 322 10.37 -3.10 -29.30
C PRO A 322 11.60 -3.79 -28.70
N ASN A 323 11.69 -5.09 -28.94
CA ASN A 323 12.91 -5.80 -28.59
C ASN A 323 14.04 -5.31 -29.49
N VAL A 324 15.00 -4.57 -28.93
CA VAL A 324 16.13 -3.99 -29.65
C VAL A 324 17.45 -4.60 -29.22
N TYR A 325 18.41 -4.56 -30.13
CA TYR A 325 19.74 -5.07 -29.87
C TYR A 325 20.55 -4.09 -29.01
N MET A 326 21.03 -4.55 -27.84
CA MET A 326 21.79 -3.73 -26.88
C MET A 326 23.08 -4.42 -26.40
N THR A 327 23.62 -5.31 -27.21
CA THR A 327 24.97 -5.86 -26.94
C THR A 327 26.03 -4.89 -27.45
N TRP A 328 26.58 -4.10 -26.54
CA TRP A 328 27.54 -3.06 -26.83
C TRP A 328 28.80 -3.60 -27.50
N LYS A 329 29.47 -2.78 -28.32
CA LYS A 329 30.66 -3.12 -29.12
C LYS A 329 30.43 -4.17 -30.20
N ALA A 330 29.18 -4.57 -30.45
CA ALA A 330 28.84 -5.49 -31.51
C ALA A 330 29.15 -4.89 -32.90
N ASN A 331 29.29 -5.77 -33.89
CA ASN A 331 29.42 -5.36 -35.29
C ASN A 331 28.04 -5.15 -35.95
N VAL A 332 28.04 -4.44 -37.06
CA VAL A 332 26.86 -4.12 -37.87
C VAL A 332 26.12 -5.39 -38.31
N SER A 333 26.86 -6.43 -38.74
CA SER A 333 26.23 -7.68 -39.19
C SER A 333 25.47 -8.40 -38.09
N SER A 334 25.88 -8.31 -36.80
CA SER A 334 25.15 -8.87 -35.66
C SER A 334 23.82 -8.16 -35.46
N VAL A 335 23.82 -6.83 -35.53
CA VAL A 335 22.59 -6.02 -35.47
C VAL A 335 21.66 -6.34 -36.64
N GLN A 336 22.19 -6.41 -37.87
CA GLN A 336 21.41 -6.74 -39.05
C GLN A 336 20.80 -8.15 -38.97
N SER A 337 21.52 -9.10 -38.43
CA SER A 337 21.02 -10.47 -38.22
C SER A 337 19.89 -10.50 -37.18
N PHE A 338 19.99 -9.73 -36.10
CA PHE A 338 18.96 -9.58 -35.10
C PHE A 338 17.71 -8.90 -35.68
N MET A 339 17.88 -7.85 -36.47
CA MET A 339 16.83 -7.08 -37.11
C MET A 339 16.27 -7.76 -38.38
N LYS A 340 16.56 -9.03 -38.59
CA LYS A 340 16.01 -9.81 -39.70
C LYS A 340 14.50 -9.75 -39.72
N GLY A 341 13.90 -9.28 -40.81
CA GLY A 341 12.48 -9.08 -40.95
C GLY A 341 11.99 -7.64 -40.67
N TYR A 342 12.90 -6.72 -40.33
CA TYR A 342 12.64 -5.28 -40.39
C TYR A 342 13.15 -4.72 -41.74
N THR A 343 12.49 -3.65 -42.23
CA THR A 343 12.93 -2.96 -43.42
C THR A 343 14.03 -1.96 -43.09
N MET A 344 15.25 -2.19 -43.56
CA MET A 344 16.35 -1.26 -43.42
C MET A 344 16.16 -0.06 -44.36
N THR A 345 16.16 1.15 -43.81
CA THR A 345 15.99 2.41 -44.55
C THR A 345 17.33 3.13 -44.80
N LYS A 346 18.30 2.97 -43.86
CA LYS A 346 19.65 3.48 -44.02
C LYS A 346 20.63 2.39 -43.59
N GLY A 347 21.68 2.19 -44.39
CA GLY A 347 22.71 1.18 -44.19
C GLY A 347 22.96 0.37 -45.44
N GLN A 348 23.95 -0.51 -45.37
CA GLN A 348 24.32 -1.49 -46.40
C GLN A 348 24.61 -2.84 -45.73
N ALA A 349 24.62 -3.92 -46.49
CA ALA A 349 24.95 -5.24 -45.96
C ALA A 349 26.32 -5.23 -45.25
N GLY A 350 26.33 -5.49 -43.93
CA GLY A 350 27.54 -5.49 -43.08
C GLY A 350 28.17 -4.11 -42.81
N LYS A 351 27.56 -3.00 -43.24
CA LYS A 351 28.11 -1.65 -43.10
C LYS A 351 27.06 -0.63 -42.66
N ALA A 352 27.45 0.27 -41.78
CA ALA A 352 26.70 1.46 -41.38
C ALA A 352 27.06 2.65 -42.30
N VAL A 353 26.16 3.60 -42.45
CA VAL A 353 26.35 4.82 -43.24
C VAL A 353 26.87 5.94 -42.34
N LYS A 354 27.86 6.68 -42.81
CA LYS A 354 28.41 7.84 -42.12
C LYS A 354 27.34 8.95 -41.98
N GLN A 355 27.16 9.45 -40.80
CA GLN A 355 26.23 10.55 -40.46
C GLN A 355 26.94 11.91 -40.53
N GLU A 356 26.20 13.01 -40.48
CA GLU A 356 26.72 14.38 -40.52
C GLU A 356 27.67 14.71 -39.35
N ASP A 357 27.44 14.12 -38.20
CA ASP A 357 28.27 14.30 -36.99
C ASP A 357 29.55 13.44 -36.97
N GLY A 358 29.72 12.60 -37.97
CA GLY A 358 30.86 11.70 -38.12
C GLY A 358 30.62 10.30 -37.53
N SER A 359 29.55 10.04 -36.86
CA SER A 359 29.13 8.70 -36.41
C SER A 359 28.69 7.83 -37.60
N TYR A 360 28.53 6.54 -37.38
CA TYR A 360 28.02 5.61 -38.36
C TYR A 360 26.69 5.03 -37.90
N GLY A 361 25.65 5.00 -38.75
CA GLY A 361 24.30 4.58 -38.36
C GLY A 361 23.69 3.58 -39.34
N VAL A 362 22.83 2.70 -38.77
CA VAL A 362 21.87 1.86 -39.50
C VAL A 362 20.49 2.18 -39.00
N GLN A 363 19.51 2.36 -39.89
CA GLN A 363 18.15 2.68 -39.54
C GLN A 363 17.18 1.64 -40.10
N TYR A 364 16.21 1.29 -39.32
CA TYR A 364 15.10 0.41 -39.69
C TYR A 364 13.74 1.11 -39.52
N LEU A 365 12.80 0.80 -40.39
CA LEU A 365 11.43 1.22 -40.25
C LEU A 365 10.81 0.46 -39.08
N GLY A 366 10.07 1.16 -38.23
CA GLY A 366 9.28 0.56 -37.15
C GLY A 366 8.14 -0.32 -37.68
N LYS A 367 7.64 -1.20 -36.83
CA LYS A 367 6.53 -2.10 -37.18
C LYS A 367 5.22 -1.79 -36.49
N ASP A 368 5.32 -1.22 -35.30
CA ASP A 368 4.16 -0.98 -34.44
C ASP A 368 4.00 0.52 -34.15
N LYS A 369 4.30 0.94 -32.92
CA LYS A 369 4.17 2.33 -32.48
C LYS A 369 5.42 3.18 -32.78
N GLU A 370 6.56 2.54 -32.97
CA GLU A 370 7.80 3.17 -33.36
C GLU A 370 7.80 3.57 -34.83
N ALA A 371 8.34 4.76 -35.14
CA ALA A 371 8.56 5.20 -36.51
C ALA A 371 9.85 4.61 -37.06
N TYR A 372 10.94 4.74 -36.28
CA TYR A 372 12.27 4.26 -36.67
C TYR A 372 13.01 3.67 -35.47
N ILE A 373 13.90 2.69 -35.79
CA ILE A 373 14.88 2.14 -34.86
C ILE A 373 16.27 2.39 -35.45
N ASN A 374 17.09 3.14 -34.69
CA ASN A 374 18.41 3.53 -35.12
C ASN A 374 19.50 2.85 -34.28
N TYR A 375 20.58 2.42 -34.91
CA TYR A 375 21.75 1.87 -34.26
C TYR A 375 22.97 2.67 -34.66
N PHE A 376 23.78 3.14 -33.69
CA PHE A 376 24.95 3.97 -33.95
C PHE A 376 26.24 3.25 -33.55
N PHE A 377 27.25 3.37 -34.38
CA PHE A 377 28.52 2.68 -34.28
C PHE A 377 29.70 3.66 -34.34
N GLU A 378 30.81 3.34 -33.66
CA GLU A 378 32.03 4.13 -33.73
C GLU A 378 32.71 4.02 -35.12
N THR A 379 32.54 2.89 -35.80
CA THR A 379 33.10 2.64 -37.12
C THR A 379 32.06 2.14 -38.11
N GLU A 380 32.40 2.14 -39.40
CA GLU A 380 31.53 1.64 -40.48
C GLU A 380 31.01 0.20 -40.26
N THR A 381 31.75 -0.63 -39.53
CA THR A 381 31.46 -2.06 -39.41
C THR A 381 31.24 -2.56 -37.98
N SER A 382 31.58 -1.77 -36.95
CA SER A 382 31.64 -2.28 -35.58
C SER A 382 31.52 -1.20 -34.51
N ASN A 383 31.47 -1.69 -33.26
CA ASN A 383 31.42 -0.91 -32.03
C ASN A 383 30.10 -0.17 -31.84
N LEU A 384 29.00 -0.93 -31.75
CA LEU A 384 27.71 -0.42 -31.35
C LEU A 384 27.83 0.27 -29.97
N TYR A 385 27.40 1.54 -29.90
CA TYR A 385 27.42 2.30 -28.64
C TYR A 385 26.05 2.91 -28.28
N GLU A 386 25.12 2.94 -29.25
CA GLU A 386 23.78 3.50 -29.00
C GLU A 386 22.72 2.81 -29.84
N THR A 387 21.54 2.65 -29.20
CA THR A 387 20.30 2.24 -29.86
C THR A 387 19.23 3.27 -29.54
N ALA A 388 18.63 3.89 -30.55
CA ALA A 388 17.62 4.93 -30.40
C ALA A 388 16.33 4.57 -31.13
N ILE A 389 15.20 4.70 -30.45
CA ILE A 389 13.87 4.42 -30.96
C ILE A 389 13.12 5.75 -31.07
N VAL A 390 12.67 6.08 -32.24
CA VAL A 390 11.88 7.27 -32.55
C VAL A 390 10.43 6.88 -32.68
N TYR A 391 9.55 7.63 -32.05
CA TYR A 391 8.10 7.44 -32.12
C TYR A 391 7.44 8.67 -32.72
N GLU A 392 6.42 8.48 -33.54
CA GLU A 392 5.57 9.58 -33.94
C GLU A 392 4.90 10.21 -32.72
N LYS A 393 4.71 11.52 -32.75
CA LYS A 393 4.01 12.19 -31.62
C LYS A 393 2.60 11.63 -31.51
N ASN A 394 2.21 11.31 -30.27
CA ASN A 394 0.94 10.69 -29.91
C ASN A 394 0.79 9.18 -30.21
N ALA A 395 1.77 8.52 -30.83
CA ALA A 395 1.77 7.06 -30.94
C ALA A 395 1.83 6.38 -29.56
N VAL A 396 2.57 7.02 -28.63
CA VAL A 396 2.68 6.66 -27.21
C VAL A 396 2.62 7.97 -26.44
N SER A 397 1.86 8.04 -25.36
CA SER A 397 1.76 9.26 -24.54
C SER A 397 3.06 9.55 -23.79
N ASP A 398 3.35 10.83 -23.57
CA ASP A 398 4.51 11.28 -22.79
C ASP A 398 4.57 10.61 -21.41
N LEU A 399 3.42 10.32 -20.86
CA LEU A 399 3.24 9.67 -19.58
C LEU A 399 3.60 8.19 -19.61
N GLU A 400 3.20 7.45 -20.65
CA GLU A 400 3.60 6.04 -20.82
C GLU A 400 5.14 5.93 -20.90
N PHE A 401 5.80 6.85 -21.61
CA PHE A 401 7.26 6.92 -21.64
C PHE A 401 7.87 7.16 -20.26
N LYS A 402 7.39 8.18 -19.53
CA LYS A 402 7.87 8.47 -18.18
C LYS A 402 7.68 7.28 -17.24
N ASN A 403 6.51 6.63 -17.28
CA ASN A 403 6.24 5.44 -16.47
C ASN A 403 7.17 4.28 -16.81
N TYR A 404 7.42 4.04 -18.09
CA TYR A 404 8.33 3.00 -18.54
C TYR A 404 9.75 3.22 -18.01
N VAL A 405 10.30 4.42 -18.18
CA VAL A 405 11.68 4.69 -17.74
C VAL A 405 11.82 4.73 -16.23
N ASN A 406 10.85 5.31 -15.49
CA ASN A 406 10.85 5.34 -14.03
C ASN A 406 10.75 3.93 -13.41
N LYS A 407 10.06 3.00 -14.06
CA LYS A 407 9.91 1.61 -13.60
C LYS A 407 11.18 0.79 -13.81
N ASN A 408 11.87 1.02 -14.92
CA ASN A 408 12.94 0.13 -15.37
C ASN A 408 14.34 0.64 -15.07
N TYR A 409 14.50 1.95 -14.83
CA TYR A 409 15.79 2.63 -14.70
C TYR A 409 15.80 3.60 -13.53
N ASP A 410 16.98 3.89 -13.00
CA ASP A 410 17.17 4.84 -11.91
C ASP A 410 17.29 6.26 -12.48
N TYR A 411 16.49 7.19 -11.95
CA TYR A 411 16.54 8.61 -12.35
C TYR A 411 17.92 9.20 -12.07
N PHE A 412 18.45 9.96 -13.02
CA PHE A 412 19.78 10.55 -12.91
C PHE A 412 19.73 12.08 -12.85
N PHE A 413 19.10 12.73 -13.82
CA PHE A 413 18.78 14.16 -13.85
C PHE A 413 17.88 14.47 -15.06
N ASP A 414 17.45 15.73 -15.19
CA ASP A 414 16.70 16.21 -16.35
C ASP A 414 17.23 17.54 -16.87
N ASP A 415 16.93 17.81 -18.13
CA ASP A 415 17.08 19.09 -18.81
C ASP A 415 15.66 19.58 -19.14
N ALA A 416 15.08 20.34 -18.19
CA ALA A 416 13.69 20.79 -18.26
C ALA A 416 13.44 21.72 -19.45
N GLU A 417 14.43 22.50 -19.89
CA GLU A 417 14.29 23.42 -21.03
C GLU A 417 14.07 22.66 -22.34
N ASN A 418 14.64 21.46 -22.46
CA ASN A 418 14.55 20.64 -23.67
C ASN A 418 13.64 19.41 -23.47
N ASN A 419 12.87 19.31 -22.38
CA ASN A 419 12.04 18.15 -22.03
C ASN A 419 12.79 16.80 -22.18
N THR A 420 14.02 16.77 -21.68
CA THR A 420 14.91 15.61 -21.80
C THR A 420 15.21 15.07 -20.40
N TYR A 421 15.00 13.77 -20.23
CA TYR A 421 15.16 13.06 -18.97
C TYR A 421 16.26 12.00 -19.10
N TYR A 422 17.14 11.92 -18.11
CA TYR A 422 18.28 11.01 -18.10
C TYR A 422 18.14 10.02 -16.97
N TYR A 423 18.37 8.75 -17.28
CA TYR A 423 18.30 7.63 -16.34
C TYR A 423 19.54 6.77 -16.47
N LYS A 424 19.76 5.89 -15.49
CA LYS A 424 20.81 4.87 -15.50
C LYS A 424 20.22 3.48 -15.41
N SER A 425 20.86 2.52 -16.04
CA SER A 425 20.55 1.12 -15.73
C SER A 425 20.96 0.79 -14.29
N LYS A 426 20.28 -0.19 -13.68
CA LYS A 426 20.54 -0.61 -12.28
C LYS A 426 21.98 -1.11 -12.06
N ASP A 427 22.63 -1.59 -13.10
CA ASP A 427 24.04 -2.02 -13.07
C ASP A 427 25.04 -0.90 -13.45
N ASP A 428 24.56 0.34 -13.62
CA ASP A 428 25.32 1.56 -13.99
C ASP A 428 26.15 1.42 -15.29
N LYS A 429 25.74 0.53 -16.22
CA LYS A 429 26.44 0.31 -17.50
C LYS A 429 25.83 1.05 -18.67
N MET A 430 24.64 1.59 -18.51
CA MET A 430 23.90 2.21 -19.58
C MET A 430 23.26 3.53 -19.10
N ILE A 431 23.29 4.53 -19.97
CA ILE A 431 22.49 5.74 -19.82
C ILE A 431 21.27 5.61 -20.72
N VAL A 432 20.08 5.89 -20.17
CA VAL A 432 18.84 5.94 -20.92
C VAL A 432 18.40 7.39 -21.02
N VAL A 433 18.08 7.83 -22.21
CA VAL A 433 17.65 9.20 -22.50
C VAL A 433 16.24 9.17 -23.05
N LEU A 434 15.32 9.88 -22.40
CA LEU A 434 13.98 10.12 -22.90
C LEU A 434 13.85 11.59 -23.32
N VAL A 435 13.52 11.80 -24.59
CA VAL A 435 13.23 13.14 -25.14
C VAL A 435 11.77 13.23 -25.52
N LEU A 436 11.05 14.21 -24.97
CA LEU A 436 9.66 14.47 -25.24
C LEU A 436 9.55 15.76 -26.09
N ASN A 437 9.69 15.61 -27.38
CA ASN A 437 9.66 16.71 -28.34
C ASN A 437 8.23 16.96 -28.82
N PRO A 438 7.84 18.19 -29.23
CA PRO A 438 6.54 18.48 -29.83
C PRO A 438 6.20 17.67 -31.10
N GLU A 439 7.22 17.27 -31.88
CA GLU A 439 7.04 16.58 -33.15
C GLU A 439 7.17 15.05 -33.04
N TYR A 440 8.00 14.57 -32.12
CA TYR A 440 8.29 13.14 -31.91
C TYR A 440 8.71 12.88 -30.47
N ASN A 441 8.66 11.64 -30.04
CA ASN A 441 9.28 11.17 -28.81
C ASN A 441 10.45 10.24 -29.13
N LEU A 442 11.51 10.27 -28.32
CA LEU A 442 12.69 9.45 -28.52
C LEU A 442 13.09 8.77 -27.21
N LEU A 443 13.39 7.49 -27.32
CA LEU A 443 13.98 6.70 -26.24
C LEU A 443 15.34 6.16 -26.74
N SER A 444 16.43 6.59 -26.11
CA SER A 444 17.79 6.17 -26.47
C SER A 444 18.47 5.44 -25.34
N PHE A 445 19.19 4.40 -25.68
CA PHE A 445 20.02 3.57 -24.81
C PHE A 445 21.47 3.72 -25.23
N ILE A 446 22.36 4.16 -24.34
CA ILE A 446 23.74 4.52 -24.65
C ILE A 446 24.69 3.75 -23.75
N ASP A 447 25.72 3.12 -24.32
CA ASP A 447 26.80 2.50 -23.58
C ASP A 447 27.54 3.54 -22.72
N LYS A 448 27.49 3.38 -21.41
CA LYS A 448 28.16 4.32 -20.50
C LYS A 448 29.68 4.33 -20.66
N GLU A 449 30.27 3.17 -20.95
CA GLU A 449 31.73 3.09 -21.20
C GLU A 449 32.15 3.95 -22.41
N PHE A 450 31.31 3.99 -23.44
CA PHE A 450 31.53 4.86 -24.60
C PHE A 450 31.50 6.35 -24.17
N LEU A 451 30.49 6.79 -23.41
CA LEU A 451 30.39 8.17 -22.92
C LEU A 451 31.61 8.56 -22.06
N ASP A 452 32.02 7.66 -21.18
CA ASP A 452 33.18 7.87 -20.30
C ASP A 452 34.48 8.02 -21.13
N LYS A 453 34.68 7.22 -22.19
CA LYS A 453 35.81 7.34 -23.14
C LYS A 453 35.80 8.64 -23.92
N GLN A 454 34.61 9.15 -24.26
CA GLN A 454 34.45 10.43 -24.94
C GLN A 454 34.61 11.63 -23.97
N GLY A 455 34.79 11.39 -22.68
CA GLY A 455 34.93 12.43 -21.66
C GLY A 455 33.62 13.21 -21.41
N VAL A 456 32.48 12.61 -21.74
CA VAL A 456 31.17 13.27 -21.58
C VAL A 456 30.77 13.26 -20.11
N ALA A 457 31.04 14.35 -19.40
CA ALA A 457 30.58 14.52 -18.03
C ALA A 457 29.08 14.78 -17.98
N LYS A 458 28.45 14.54 -16.81
CA LYS A 458 27.01 14.76 -16.57
C LYS A 458 26.51 16.13 -17.10
N LYS A 459 27.26 17.21 -16.84
CA LYS A 459 26.93 18.56 -17.27
C LYS A 459 26.96 18.76 -18.80
N ASP A 460 27.70 17.92 -19.52
CA ASP A 460 27.88 18.02 -20.96
C ASP A 460 26.94 17.08 -21.74
N MET A 461 26.23 16.18 -21.05
CA MET A 461 25.27 15.26 -21.66
C MET A 461 24.17 15.95 -22.47
N PRO A 462 23.52 17.06 -22.01
CA PRO A 462 22.52 17.74 -22.83
C PRO A 462 23.05 18.21 -24.18
N LYS A 463 24.26 18.73 -24.20
CA LYS A 463 24.93 19.16 -25.45
C LYS A 463 25.23 17.97 -26.35
N TYR A 464 25.69 16.86 -25.77
CA TYR A 464 25.99 15.64 -26.51
C TYR A 464 24.70 15.06 -27.13
N VAL A 465 23.62 14.90 -26.32
CA VAL A 465 22.34 14.39 -26.80
C VAL A 465 21.72 15.29 -27.86
N LYS A 466 21.78 16.62 -27.71
CA LYS A 466 21.30 17.56 -28.74
C LYS A 466 22.00 17.36 -30.09
N LYS A 467 23.30 17.08 -30.08
CA LYS A 467 24.03 16.77 -31.29
C LYS A 467 23.56 15.47 -31.94
N MET A 468 23.29 14.45 -31.14
CA MET A 468 22.78 13.16 -31.62
C MET A 468 21.35 13.25 -32.18
N LEU A 469 20.46 14.03 -31.57
CA LEU A 469 19.12 14.23 -32.04
C LEU A 469 19.02 14.77 -33.46
N LEU A 470 19.99 15.53 -33.91
CA LEU A 470 20.09 16.04 -35.30
C LEU A 470 20.24 14.91 -36.34
N ASN A 471 20.72 13.74 -35.91
CA ASN A 471 20.95 12.58 -36.81
C ASN A 471 19.81 11.54 -36.74
N THR A 472 19.03 11.55 -35.65
CA THR A 472 17.94 10.58 -35.44
C THR A 472 16.62 11.02 -36.04
N ALA A 473 16.38 12.31 -36.14
CA ALA A 473 15.09 12.89 -36.59
C ALA A 473 15.02 13.15 -38.13
N ARG A 474 16.09 12.87 -38.86
CA ARG A 474 16.14 12.94 -40.31
C ARG A 474 16.34 11.54 -40.91
#